data_0bd6bbce7b601823fa5469f2c9968d34
#
_entry.id   0bd6bbce7b601823fa5469f2c9968d34
#
_cell.length_a   1.000
_cell.length_b   1.000
_cell.length_c   1.000
_cell.angle_alpha   90.00
_cell.angle_beta   90.00
_cell.angle_gamma   90.00
#
_symmetry.space_group_name_H-M   'P 1'
#
loop_
_entity.id
_entity.type
_entity.pdbx_description
1 polymer ?
#
loop_
_entity_poly.entity_id
_entity_poly.type
_entity_poly.pdbx_seq_one_letter_code
_entity_poly.pdbx_strand_id
1 'polypeptide(L)'
;MIEITTITIIISAVTLFLAIVSPMFNALFRAPEHRGNTSAPDHSNDTSDADTNHIANTGTQNKQMSIVIIAHDNAPELENSLPSFLSQDYASDYEVIVVADESDSDTHDGIRRFANHKKLYATFLPHSSRYISRKKLAITLGIKAAKYPWVIVTDAWCKPENDQWLRSFAQYCSDDKEIVIGHTFYDDDAPVAYQYEHSVHAAYNLRSATKGKGITTNSPLVAIRKDFFMKENGFLGNLKFVRGEYAFLVNKFSNKENTGVAIAPSSFLIEDTPFKKRWGNNHLFAINAQGYLDGFYRLRTLYHLDNGLMH
;
A
#
# COMPACT_ATOMS: atom_id res chain seq x y z
N MET A 1 -3.21 -52.72 -5.45
CA MET A 1 -4.17 -52.28 -6.48
C MET A 1 -5.23 -51.44 -5.78
N ILE A 2 -5.35 -50.15 -6.09
CA ILE A 2 -6.38 -49.30 -5.48
C ILE A 2 -7.67 -49.60 -6.22
N GLU A 3 -8.65 -50.17 -5.55
CA GLU A 3 -9.97 -50.39 -6.14
C GLU A 3 -10.64 -48.99 -6.27
N ILE A 4 -10.80 -48.56 -7.50
CA ILE A 4 -11.54 -47.34 -7.85
C ILE A 4 -13.02 -47.66 -7.76
N THR A 5 -13.66 -47.33 -6.67
CA THR A 5 -15.11 -47.47 -6.51
C THR A 5 -15.83 -46.32 -7.21
N THR A 6 -17.09 -46.52 -7.58
CA THR A 6 -17.97 -45.46 -8.18
C THR A 6 -18.00 -44.21 -7.28
N ILE A 7 -17.94 -44.39 -5.96
CA ILE A 7 -17.90 -43.32 -4.99
C ILE A 7 -16.61 -42.46 -5.14
N THR A 8 -15.46 -43.11 -5.31
CA THR A 8 -14.17 -42.43 -5.52
C THR A 8 -14.17 -41.58 -6.77
N ILE A 9 -14.79 -42.08 -7.86
CA ILE A 9 -14.92 -41.31 -9.10
C ILE A 9 -15.81 -40.09 -8.93
N ILE A 10 -16.96 -40.24 -8.22
CA ILE A 10 -17.88 -39.14 -7.96
C ILE A 10 -17.20 -38.07 -7.09
N ILE A 11 -16.52 -38.47 -6.03
CA ILE A 11 -15.81 -37.53 -5.14
C ILE A 11 -14.71 -36.78 -5.94
N SER A 12 -13.94 -37.50 -6.75
CA SER A 12 -12.89 -36.89 -7.58
C SER A 12 -13.47 -35.91 -8.60
N ALA A 13 -14.57 -36.25 -9.25
CA ALA A 13 -15.25 -35.39 -10.21
C ALA A 13 -15.81 -34.12 -9.52
N VAL A 14 -16.42 -34.23 -8.33
CA VAL A 14 -16.93 -33.13 -7.57
C VAL A 14 -15.77 -32.22 -7.09
N THR A 15 -14.69 -32.80 -6.61
CA THR A 15 -13.50 -32.02 -6.16
C THR A 15 -12.88 -31.28 -7.33
N LEU A 16 -12.74 -31.92 -8.49
CA LEU A 16 -12.21 -31.27 -9.69
C LEU A 16 -13.15 -30.15 -10.18
N PHE A 17 -14.45 -30.37 -10.16
CA PHE A 17 -15.44 -29.35 -10.51
C PHE A 17 -15.34 -28.16 -9.55
N LEU A 18 -15.27 -28.39 -8.24
CA LEU A 18 -15.10 -27.34 -7.24
C LEU A 18 -13.78 -26.59 -7.41
N ALA A 19 -12.69 -27.27 -7.76
CA ALA A 19 -11.40 -26.65 -8.02
C ALA A 19 -11.43 -25.73 -9.25
N ILE A 20 -12.15 -26.11 -10.32
CA ILE A 20 -12.31 -25.29 -11.52
C ILE A 20 -13.24 -24.10 -11.29
N VAL A 21 -14.30 -24.29 -10.50
CA VAL A 21 -15.33 -23.27 -10.27
C VAL A 21 -14.94 -22.31 -9.14
N SER A 22 -14.16 -22.77 -8.16
CA SER A 22 -13.72 -21.99 -7.00
C SER A 22 -13.09 -20.63 -7.38
N PRO A 23 -12.16 -20.52 -8.36
CA PRO A 23 -11.59 -19.24 -8.76
C PRO A 23 -12.63 -18.23 -9.25
N MET A 24 -13.72 -18.68 -9.89
CA MET A 24 -14.77 -17.77 -10.38
C MET A 24 -15.61 -17.16 -9.26
N PHE A 25 -15.79 -17.88 -8.16
CA PHE A 25 -16.56 -17.44 -7.01
C PHE A 25 -15.70 -16.92 -5.87
N ASN A 26 -14.40 -17.22 -5.90
CA ASN A 26 -13.48 -16.79 -4.86
C ASN A 26 -13.27 -15.29 -4.93
N ALA A 27 -13.58 -14.64 -3.81
CA ALA A 27 -13.41 -13.20 -3.63
C ALA A 27 -11.96 -12.72 -3.80
N LEU A 28 -10.97 -13.59 -3.59
CA LEU A 28 -9.55 -13.28 -3.73
C LEU A 28 -9.12 -13.04 -5.19
N PHE A 29 -9.74 -13.71 -6.15
CA PHE A 29 -9.39 -13.59 -7.58
C PHE A 29 -10.15 -12.49 -8.33
N ARG A 30 -11.06 -11.78 -7.67
CA ARG A 30 -11.75 -10.66 -8.29
C ARG A 30 -10.94 -9.39 -8.14
N ALA A 31 -10.62 -8.74 -9.26
CA ALA A 31 -9.97 -7.43 -9.25
C ALA A 31 -10.75 -6.39 -8.43
N PRO A 32 -10.07 -5.44 -7.78
CA PRO A 32 -10.75 -4.31 -7.14
C PRO A 32 -11.54 -3.52 -8.19
N GLU A 33 -12.80 -3.23 -7.89
CA GLU A 33 -13.66 -2.45 -8.79
C GLU A 33 -13.23 -0.98 -8.78
N HIS A 34 -12.99 -0.42 -9.94
CA HIS A 34 -12.73 1.01 -10.11
C HIS A 34 -14.05 1.75 -9.88
N ARG A 35 -14.18 2.40 -8.72
CA ARG A 35 -15.31 3.28 -8.42
C ARG A 35 -14.97 4.70 -8.87
N GLY A 36 -14.79 4.87 -10.19
CA GLY A 36 -14.64 6.18 -10.79
C GLY A 36 -16.03 6.81 -10.97
N ASN A 37 -16.21 8.02 -10.53
CA ASN A 37 -17.28 8.91 -10.97
C ASN A 37 -17.01 9.30 -12.42
N THR A 38 -17.18 8.37 -13.33
CA THR A 38 -17.26 8.67 -14.76
C THR A 38 -18.50 7.98 -15.27
N SER A 39 -19.52 8.79 -15.57
CA SER A 39 -20.55 8.44 -16.52
C SER A 39 -19.86 7.97 -17.80
N ALA A 40 -19.85 6.65 -18.01
CA ALA A 40 -19.36 6.04 -19.23
C ALA A 40 -20.23 6.52 -20.40
N PRO A 41 -19.68 7.00 -21.51
CA PRO A 41 -20.44 7.08 -22.74
C PRO A 41 -20.59 5.67 -23.31
N ASP A 42 -21.82 5.38 -23.67
CA ASP A 42 -22.30 4.20 -24.36
C ASP A 42 -21.46 3.95 -25.63
N HIS A 43 -20.76 2.81 -25.70
CA HIS A 43 -20.04 2.41 -26.92
C HIS A 43 -20.97 1.66 -27.86
N SER A 44 -21.55 2.37 -28.82
CA SER A 44 -21.95 1.78 -30.09
C SER A 44 -20.73 1.78 -31.04
N ASN A 45 -20.51 0.61 -31.68
CA ASN A 45 -19.45 0.32 -32.63
C ASN A 45 -19.25 1.39 -33.70
N ASP A 46 -18.00 1.79 -33.91
CA ASP A 46 -17.48 2.02 -35.26
C ASP A 46 -15.95 1.92 -35.26
N THR A 47 -15.47 1.12 -36.18
CA THR A 47 -14.07 0.89 -36.52
C THR A 47 -13.53 2.04 -37.35
N SER A 48 -12.41 2.64 -36.95
CA SER A 48 -11.28 3.04 -37.82
C SER A 48 -10.25 3.92 -37.11
N ASP A 49 -9.01 3.47 -37.15
CA ASP A 49 -7.70 4.15 -37.22
C ASP A 49 -7.35 5.38 -36.39
N ALA A 50 -6.22 5.20 -35.65
CA ALA A 50 -5.21 6.18 -35.29
C ALA A 50 -5.68 7.46 -34.61
N ASP A 51 -5.49 7.51 -33.27
CA ASP A 51 -4.79 8.62 -32.63
C ASP A 51 -4.57 8.34 -31.12
N THR A 52 -3.34 8.02 -30.80
CA THR A 52 -2.76 8.14 -29.48
C THR A 52 -2.76 9.61 -29.07
N ASN A 53 -3.69 10.03 -28.23
CA ASN A 53 -3.63 11.22 -27.35
C ASN A 53 -5.01 11.82 -27.06
N HIS A 54 -5.85 11.14 -26.28
CA HIS A 54 -6.90 11.82 -25.52
C HIS A 54 -7.11 11.12 -24.17
N ILE A 55 -6.15 11.29 -23.24
CA ILE A 55 -6.49 11.24 -21.82
C ILE A 55 -7.27 12.52 -21.57
N ALA A 56 -8.57 12.38 -21.41
CA ALA A 56 -9.48 13.48 -21.12
C ALA A 56 -8.95 14.29 -19.94
N ASN A 57 -8.63 15.53 -20.23
CA ASN A 57 -8.18 16.56 -19.30
C ASN A 57 -9.40 17.05 -18.48
N THR A 58 -9.96 16.18 -17.64
CA THR A 58 -10.91 16.58 -16.60
C THR A 58 -10.07 17.07 -15.43
N GLY A 59 -10.03 18.37 -15.26
CA GLY A 59 -9.46 19.21 -14.20
C GLY A 59 -8.78 18.48 -13.04
N THR A 60 -7.70 17.77 -13.29
CA THR A 60 -6.83 17.23 -12.25
C THR A 60 -6.10 18.43 -11.66
N GLN A 61 -6.67 19.03 -10.61
CA GLN A 61 -5.92 20.01 -9.84
C GLN A 61 -4.65 19.30 -9.37
N ASN A 62 -3.53 19.75 -9.88
CA ASN A 62 -2.22 19.24 -9.47
C ASN A 62 -2.04 19.52 -7.99
N LYS A 63 -2.27 18.51 -7.16
CA LYS A 63 -2.22 18.64 -5.70
C LYS A 63 -0.77 18.68 -5.25
N GLN A 64 -0.46 19.58 -4.33
CA GLN A 64 0.84 19.61 -3.68
C GLN A 64 0.97 18.41 -2.74
N MET A 65 2.11 17.71 -2.79
CA MET A 65 2.33 16.44 -2.13
C MET A 65 3.62 16.44 -1.29
N SER A 66 3.55 15.87 -0.09
CA SER A 66 4.75 15.53 0.70
C SER A 66 4.91 14.00 0.72
N ILE A 67 6.08 13.50 0.35
CA ILE A 67 6.41 12.09 0.42
C ILE A 67 7.27 11.87 1.65
N VAL A 68 6.79 11.08 2.61
CA VAL A 68 7.49 10.73 3.85
C VAL A 68 8.04 9.32 3.72
N ILE A 69 9.36 9.21 3.77
CA ILE A 69 10.10 7.95 3.69
C ILE A 69 10.64 7.61 5.08
N ILE A 70 10.28 6.45 5.60
CA ILE A 70 10.75 5.97 6.91
C ILE A 70 11.99 5.11 6.70
N ALA A 71 13.12 5.52 7.27
CA ALA A 71 14.39 4.82 7.22
C ALA A 71 14.87 4.43 8.62
N HIS A 72 15.20 3.15 8.81
CA HIS A 72 15.73 2.62 10.06
C HIS A 72 16.59 1.39 9.76
N ASP A 73 17.89 1.51 9.92
CA ASP A 73 18.89 0.50 9.52
C ASP A 73 18.74 0.07 8.04
N ASN A 74 18.46 1.03 7.17
CA ASN A 74 18.16 0.82 5.75
C ASN A 74 18.93 1.77 4.83
N ALA A 75 20.18 2.08 5.15
CA ALA A 75 21.00 2.99 4.35
C ALA A 75 21.15 2.55 2.89
N PRO A 76 21.45 1.27 2.56
CA PRO A 76 21.57 0.83 1.17
C PRO A 76 20.26 0.95 0.38
N GLU A 77 19.13 0.54 1.01
CA GLU A 77 17.81 0.61 0.38
C GLU A 77 17.40 2.08 0.15
N LEU A 78 17.68 2.96 1.12
CA LEU A 78 17.41 4.39 0.97
C LEU A 78 18.25 5.01 -0.16
N GLU A 79 19.52 4.68 -0.26
CA GLU A 79 20.39 5.17 -1.32
C GLU A 79 19.90 4.73 -2.72
N ASN A 80 19.33 3.53 -2.82
CA ASN A 80 18.75 3.01 -4.05
C ASN A 80 17.40 3.66 -4.39
N SER A 81 16.54 3.90 -3.39
CA SER A 81 15.17 4.38 -3.61
C SER A 81 15.05 5.91 -3.71
N LEU A 82 15.83 6.66 -2.93
CA LEU A 82 15.69 8.11 -2.80
C LEU A 82 15.82 8.87 -4.13
N PRO A 83 16.75 8.55 -5.05
CA PRO A 83 16.84 9.23 -6.35
C PRO A 83 15.55 9.15 -7.16
N SER A 84 14.87 8.01 -7.17
CA SER A 84 13.62 7.82 -7.92
C SER A 84 12.47 8.65 -7.35
N PHE A 85 12.42 8.88 -6.04
CA PHE A 85 11.45 9.81 -5.43
C PHE A 85 11.77 11.28 -5.72
N LEU A 86 13.05 11.64 -5.79
CA LEU A 86 13.48 13.02 -6.03
C LEU A 86 13.32 13.46 -7.49
N SER A 87 13.31 12.52 -8.44
CA SER A 87 13.28 12.74 -9.89
C SER A 87 11.88 12.65 -10.50
N GLN A 88 10.81 12.65 -9.71
CA GLN A 88 9.45 12.54 -10.23
C GLN A 88 9.07 13.71 -11.14
N ASP A 89 8.52 13.40 -12.33
CA ASP A 89 7.90 14.35 -13.24
C ASP A 89 6.48 14.67 -12.78
N TYR A 90 6.36 15.71 -11.98
CA TYR A 90 5.11 16.12 -11.38
C TYR A 90 4.88 17.61 -11.56
N ALA A 91 3.74 17.97 -12.12
CA ALA A 91 3.44 19.35 -12.53
C ALA A 91 3.17 20.31 -11.37
N SER A 92 2.91 19.81 -10.15
CA SER A 92 2.75 20.62 -8.94
C SER A 92 3.97 20.47 -8.03
N ASP A 93 4.02 21.31 -6.99
CA ASP A 93 5.09 21.23 -6.01
C ASP A 93 4.99 19.92 -5.20
N TYR A 94 6.14 19.32 -4.96
CA TYR A 94 6.26 18.22 -4.02
C TYR A 94 7.60 18.26 -3.27
N GLU A 95 7.63 17.61 -2.13
CA GLU A 95 8.82 17.42 -1.32
C GLU A 95 8.97 15.97 -0.89
N VAL A 96 10.19 15.59 -0.57
CA VAL A 96 10.54 14.28 0.01
C VAL A 96 11.11 14.50 1.39
N ILE A 97 10.52 13.86 2.39
CA ILE A 97 10.93 13.95 3.79
C ILE A 97 11.45 12.59 4.22
N VAL A 98 12.72 12.48 4.53
CA VAL A 98 13.29 11.26 5.11
C VAL A 98 13.29 11.39 6.62
N VAL A 99 12.70 10.40 7.29
CA VAL A 99 12.71 10.29 8.75
C VAL A 99 13.59 9.13 9.16
N ALA A 100 14.72 9.42 9.77
CA ALA A 100 15.72 8.43 10.18
C ALA A 100 15.94 8.45 11.70
N ASP A 101 16.60 7.43 12.23
CA ASP A 101 17.04 7.42 13.62
C ASP A 101 18.29 8.27 13.81
N GLU A 102 18.35 9.07 14.86
CA GLU A 102 19.53 9.88 15.20
C GLU A 102 20.80 9.02 15.42
N SER A 103 20.61 7.78 15.87
CA SER A 103 21.70 6.83 16.12
C SER A 103 22.17 6.06 14.88
N ASP A 104 21.48 6.17 13.75
CA ASP A 104 21.79 5.44 12.52
C ASP A 104 22.74 6.27 11.63
N SER A 105 24.05 6.15 11.91
CA SER A 105 25.10 6.92 11.20
C SER A 105 25.14 6.64 9.69
N ASP A 106 24.90 5.40 9.29
CA ASP A 106 25.00 4.98 7.89
C ASP A 106 23.87 5.61 7.06
N THR A 107 22.66 5.61 7.61
CA THR A 107 21.53 6.31 6.99
C THR A 107 21.75 7.82 6.95
N HIS A 108 22.38 8.42 7.99
CA HIS A 108 22.75 9.84 7.97
C HIS A 108 23.71 10.16 6.83
N ASP A 109 24.75 9.35 6.64
CA ASP A 109 25.73 9.56 5.59
C ASP A 109 25.12 9.37 4.19
N GLY A 110 24.19 8.41 4.04
CA GLY A 110 23.39 8.26 2.83
C GLY A 110 22.57 9.52 2.52
N ILE A 111 21.86 10.07 3.49
CA ILE A 111 21.06 11.30 3.34
C ILE A 111 21.95 12.50 2.96
N ARG A 112 23.12 12.66 3.58
CA ARG A 112 24.06 13.76 3.31
C ARG A 112 24.49 13.86 1.87
N ARG A 113 24.58 12.74 1.16
CA ARG A 113 24.94 12.72 -0.29
C ARG A 113 23.91 13.47 -1.13
N PHE A 114 22.67 13.54 -0.68
CA PHE A 114 21.57 14.23 -1.36
C PHE A 114 21.19 15.58 -0.70
N ALA A 115 21.92 16.05 0.32
CA ALA A 115 21.57 17.22 1.12
C ALA A 115 21.36 18.52 0.31
N ASN A 116 21.99 18.64 -0.85
CA ASN A 116 21.84 19.79 -1.74
C ASN A 116 20.57 19.76 -2.62
N HIS A 117 19.80 18.69 -2.57
CA HIS A 117 18.60 18.57 -3.39
C HIS A 117 17.46 19.40 -2.82
N LYS A 118 16.94 20.36 -3.61
CA LYS A 118 15.93 21.35 -3.16
C LYS A 118 14.62 20.75 -2.62
N LYS A 119 14.27 19.54 -3.08
CA LYS A 119 13.03 18.85 -2.68
C LYS A 119 13.24 17.96 -1.44
N LEU A 120 14.47 17.75 -0.99
CA LEU A 120 14.77 16.88 0.15
C LEU A 120 14.79 17.64 1.46
N TYR A 121 14.09 17.09 2.44
CA TYR A 121 14.17 17.46 3.84
C TYR A 121 14.42 16.22 4.69
N ALA A 122 15.29 16.29 5.68
CA ALA A 122 15.54 15.20 6.61
C ALA A 122 15.19 15.61 8.04
N THR A 123 14.59 14.70 8.79
CA THR A 123 14.33 14.85 10.23
C THR A 123 14.71 13.57 10.95
N PHE A 124 15.06 13.68 12.22
CA PHE A 124 15.64 12.58 12.97
C PHE A 124 14.87 12.30 14.24
N LEU A 125 14.74 11.00 14.54
CA LEU A 125 14.14 10.52 15.78
C LEU A 125 15.15 10.61 16.92
N PRO A 126 14.84 11.29 18.03
CA PRO A 126 15.72 11.35 19.19
C PRO A 126 16.00 9.96 19.76
N HIS A 127 17.23 9.69 20.15
CA HIS A 127 17.64 8.43 20.77
C HIS A 127 16.86 8.13 22.06
N SER A 128 16.51 9.16 22.83
CA SER A 128 15.83 9.07 24.13
C SER A 128 14.31 8.85 24.04
N SER A 129 13.73 8.68 22.86
CA SER A 129 12.29 8.51 22.75
C SER A 129 11.80 7.20 23.37
N ARG A 130 10.91 7.30 24.36
CA ARG A 130 10.31 6.15 25.08
C ARG A 130 9.07 5.59 24.38
N TYR A 131 9.00 5.70 23.07
CA TYR A 131 7.88 5.15 22.30
C TYR A 131 8.05 3.67 22.06
N ILE A 132 6.99 2.88 22.26
CA ILE A 132 6.98 1.44 22.02
C ILE A 132 7.24 1.14 20.53
N SER A 133 6.64 1.92 19.62
CA SER A 133 6.87 1.82 18.18
C SER A 133 7.58 3.06 17.66
N ARG A 134 8.88 2.96 17.40
CA ARG A 134 9.68 4.03 16.80
C ARG A 134 9.14 4.40 15.41
N LYS A 135 8.69 3.41 14.64
CA LYS A 135 8.12 3.63 13.30
C LYS A 135 6.84 4.48 13.33
N LYS A 136 5.92 4.26 14.30
CA LYS A 136 4.74 5.13 14.46
C LYS A 136 5.13 6.55 14.83
N LEU A 137 6.17 6.73 15.65
CA LEU A 137 6.72 8.04 15.95
C LEU A 137 7.32 8.69 14.70
N ALA A 138 8.10 7.94 13.91
CA ALA A 138 8.69 8.41 12.66
C ALA A 138 7.62 8.89 11.68
N ILE A 139 6.57 8.10 11.45
CA ILE A 139 5.43 8.48 10.61
C ILE A 139 4.79 9.77 11.15
N THR A 140 4.55 9.86 12.45
CA THR A 140 3.94 11.04 13.07
C THR A 140 4.81 12.29 12.88
N LEU A 141 6.12 12.19 13.06
CA LEU A 141 7.06 13.30 12.85
C LEU A 141 7.12 13.71 11.38
N GLY A 142 7.18 12.74 10.46
CA GLY A 142 7.17 13.01 9.03
C GLY A 142 5.91 13.75 8.59
N ILE A 143 4.73 13.30 9.04
CA ILE A 143 3.46 13.97 8.73
C ILE A 143 3.42 15.37 9.34
N LYS A 144 3.93 15.57 10.57
CA LYS A 144 4.01 16.90 11.19
C LYS A 144 4.94 17.84 10.43
N ALA A 145 6.08 17.33 9.94
CA ALA A 145 7.07 18.10 9.19
C ALA A 145 6.60 18.49 7.79
N ALA A 146 5.67 17.72 7.21
CA ALA A 146 5.16 17.93 5.86
C ALA A 146 4.61 19.35 5.66
N LYS A 147 4.96 20.00 4.55
CA LYS A 147 4.46 21.32 4.16
C LYS A 147 3.09 21.25 3.50
N TYR A 148 2.85 20.19 2.73
CA TYR A 148 1.70 20.08 1.85
C TYR A 148 0.56 19.29 2.50
N PRO A 149 -0.69 19.51 2.05
CA PRO A 149 -1.87 18.92 2.68
C PRO A 149 -1.97 17.40 2.51
N TRP A 150 -1.51 16.85 1.39
CA TRP A 150 -1.45 15.40 1.17
C TRP A 150 -0.07 14.85 1.49
N VAL A 151 -0.04 13.83 2.34
CA VAL A 151 1.19 13.18 2.79
C VAL A 151 1.16 11.71 2.42
N ILE A 152 2.03 11.30 1.52
CA ILE A 152 2.28 9.90 1.18
C ILE A 152 3.31 9.36 2.17
N VAL A 153 3.01 8.25 2.81
CA VAL A 153 3.93 7.57 3.74
C VAL A 153 4.35 6.24 3.13
N THR A 154 5.64 6.01 3.09
CA THR A 154 6.25 4.77 2.60
C THR A 154 7.53 4.43 3.35
N ASP A 155 8.14 3.31 3.03
CA ASP A 155 9.38 2.83 3.65
C ASP A 155 10.58 3.00 2.68
N ALA A 156 11.78 3.07 3.24
CA ALA A 156 13.03 3.27 2.47
C ALA A 156 13.32 2.16 1.44
N TRP A 157 12.80 0.94 1.65
CA TRP A 157 12.94 -0.17 0.71
C TRP A 157 11.89 -0.20 -0.42
N CYS A 158 11.04 0.80 -0.49
CA CYS A 158 10.09 0.97 -1.58
C CYS A 158 10.60 2.02 -2.56
N LYS A 159 10.45 1.76 -3.86
CA LYS A 159 10.87 2.70 -4.91
C LYS A 159 9.79 2.83 -5.99
N PRO A 160 9.60 4.00 -6.58
CA PRO A 160 8.84 4.14 -7.83
C PRO A 160 9.50 3.35 -8.97
N GLU A 161 8.70 2.74 -9.82
CA GLU A 161 9.19 2.08 -11.02
C GLU A 161 9.73 3.09 -12.06
N ASN A 162 9.07 4.27 -12.12
CA ASN A 162 9.39 5.33 -13.09
C ASN A 162 9.09 6.73 -12.53
N ASP A 163 9.40 7.75 -13.30
CA ASP A 163 9.22 9.16 -12.95
C ASP A 163 7.76 9.66 -13.02
N GLN A 164 6.81 8.87 -13.52
CA GLN A 164 5.39 9.21 -13.61
C GLN A 164 4.56 8.67 -12.44
N TRP A 165 5.18 7.96 -11.51
CA TRP A 165 4.49 7.33 -10.38
C TRP A 165 3.70 8.34 -9.54
N LEU A 166 4.31 9.46 -9.15
CA LEU A 166 3.65 10.46 -8.31
C LEU A 166 2.40 11.05 -8.99
N ARG A 167 2.49 11.31 -10.30
CA ARG A 167 1.35 11.75 -11.11
C ARG A 167 0.23 10.71 -11.10
N SER A 168 0.58 9.45 -11.30
CA SER A 168 -0.40 8.35 -11.32
C SER A 168 -1.04 8.13 -9.95
N PHE A 169 -0.29 8.25 -8.87
CA PHE A 169 -0.81 8.09 -7.52
C PHE A 169 -1.67 9.29 -7.09
N ALA A 170 -1.27 10.51 -7.41
CA ALA A 170 -1.96 11.74 -7.02
C ALA A 170 -3.40 11.85 -7.57
N GLN A 171 -3.72 11.14 -8.66
CA GLN A 171 -5.07 11.09 -9.22
C GLN A 171 -6.11 10.54 -8.24
N TYR A 172 -5.68 9.71 -7.29
CA TYR A 172 -6.56 9.14 -6.26
C TYR A 172 -6.75 10.06 -5.05
N CYS A 173 -5.94 11.12 -4.94
CA CYS A 173 -5.98 12.09 -3.85
C CYS A 173 -6.98 13.22 -4.16
N SER A 174 -8.25 12.89 -4.39
CA SER A 174 -9.30 13.87 -4.68
C SER A 174 -9.77 14.64 -3.43
N ASP A 175 -10.51 15.76 -3.62
CA ASP A 175 -10.89 16.64 -2.51
C ASP A 175 -11.90 16.02 -1.55
N ASP A 176 -12.67 15.04 -2.03
CA ASP A 176 -13.63 14.25 -1.24
C ASP A 176 -12.97 13.11 -0.44
N LYS A 177 -11.66 12.90 -0.60
CA LYS A 177 -10.91 11.85 0.09
C LYS A 177 -10.01 12.43 1.18
N GLU A 178 -9.85 11.64 2.24
CA GLU A 178 -8.99 11.94 3.38
C GLU A 178 -7.81 10.97 3.50
N ILE A 179 -7.99 9.75 2.97
CA ILE A 179 -6.98 8.70 2.94
C ILE A 179 -7.01 7.97 1.60
N VAL A 180 -5.84 7.62 1.07
CA VAL A 180 -5.67 6.79 -0.12
C VAL A 180 -4.80 5.58 0.23
N ILE A 181 -5.31 4.39 -0.08
CA ILE A 181 -4.61 3.13 0.14
C ILE A 181 -3.94 2.75 -1.18
N GLY A 182 -2.61 2.64 -1.14
CA GLY A 182 -1.82 2.17 -2.26
C GLY A 182 -1.45 0.70 -2.18
N HIS A 183 -0.72 0.25 -3.17
CA HIS A 183 -0.21 -1.11 -3.27
C HIS A 183 1.27 -1.11 -3.63
N THR A 184 1.96 -2.15 -3.18
CA THR A 184 3.33 -2.45 -3.54
C THR A 184 3.40 -3.87 -4.08
N PHE A 185 4.35 -4.16 -4.94
CA PHE A 185 4.67 -5.51 -5.38
C PHE A 185 6.15 -5.78 -5.15
N TYR A 186 6.52 -7.05 -5.06
CA TYR A 186 7.93 -7.43 -4.92
C TYR A 186 8.65 -7.30 -6.25
N ASP A 187 9.95 -7.04 -6.18
CA ASP A 187 10.82 -7.08 -7.35
C ASP A 187 10.81 -8.47 -8.01
N ASP A 188 11.14 -8.55 -9.30
CA ASP A 188 11.04 -9.77 -10.12
C ASP A 188 11.91 -10.93 -9.62
N ASP A 189 12.95 -10.64 -8.82
CA ASP A 189 13.82 -11.64 -8.21
C ASP A 189 13.20 -12.35 -6.99
N ALA A 190 12.08 -11.85 -6.47
CA ALA A 190 11.40 -12.50 -5.36
C ALA A 190 10.77 -13.84 -5.80
N PRO A 191 10.78 -14.88 -4.94
CA PRO A 191 10.13 -16.15 -5.25
C PRO A 191 8.64 -15.99 -5.55
N VAL A 192 8.18 -16.64 -6.60
CA VAL A 192 6.80 -16.57 -7.11
C VAL A 192 5.75 -16.82 -6.02
N ALA A 193 6.01 -17.72 -5.07
CA ALA A 193 5.09 -17.99 -3.97
C ALA A 193 4.85 -16.75 -3.09
N TYR A 194 5.88 -15.95 -2.82
CA TYR A 194 5.74 -14.72 -2.04
C TYR A 194 5.06 -13.61 -2.84
N GLN A 195 5.38 -13.48 -4.13
CA GLN A 195 4.71 -12.53 -5.02
C GLN A 195 3.21 -12.85 -5.11
N TYR A 196 2.86 -14.12 -5.26
CA TYR A 196 1.47 -14.59 -5.31
C TYR A 196 0.73 -14.29 -4.00
N GLU A 197 1.28 -14.71 -2.85
CA GLU A 197 0.67 -14.45 -1.54
C GLU A 197 0.45 -12.95 -1.31
N HIS A 198 1.47 -12.13 -1.60
CA HIS A 198 1.39 -10.68 -1.45
C HIS A 198 0.28 -10.08 -2.31
N SER A 199 0.21 -10.47 -3.58
CA SER A 199 -0.77 -9.96 -4.54
C SER A 199 -2.20 -10.37 -4.19
N VAL A 200 -2.40 -11.61 -3.76
CA VAL A 200 -3.72 -12.11 -3.33
C VAL A 200 -4.21 -11.36 -2.10
N HIS A 201 -3.35 -11.17 -1.10
CA HIS A 201 -3.70 -10.41 0.10
C HIS A 201 -3.98 -8.94 -0.22
N ALA A 202 -3.18 -8.33 -1.10
CA ALA A 202 -3.38 -6.96 -1.53
C ALA A 202 -4.71 -6.78 -2.27
N ALA A 203 -5.00 -7.64 -3.25
CA ALA A 203 -6.26 -7.59 -4.00
C ALA A 203 -7.48 -7.68 -3.08
N TYR A 204 -7.41 -8.53 -2.05
CA TYR A 204 -8.47 -8.67 -1.05
C TYR A 204 -8.60 -7.40 -0.20
N ASN A 205 -7.50 -6.86 0.31
CA ASN A 205 -7.49 -5.67 1.16
C ASN A 205 -8.01 -4.44 0.39
N LEU A 206 -7.51 -4.21 -0.83
CA LEU A 206 -7.93 -3.10 -1.67
C LEU A 206 -9.42 -3.19 -2.03
N ARG A 207 -9.89 -4.39 -2.36
CA ARG A 207 -11.31 -4.61 -2.66
C ARG A 207 -12.21 -4.43 -1.44
N SER A 208 -11.76 -4.82 -0.24
CA SER A 208 -12.47 -4.52 1.00
C SER A 208 -12.62 -3.02 1.18
N ALA A 209 -11.56 -2.26 0.92
CA ALA A 209 -11.55 -0.81 1.01
C ALA A 209 -12.46 -0.14 -0.03
N THR A 210 -12.54 -0.66 -1.27
CA THR A 210 -13.44 -0.11 -2.30
C THR A 210 -14.91 -0.35 -1.98
N LYS A 211 -15.25 -1.44 -1.29
CA LYS A 211 -16.63 -1.80 -0.95
C LYS A 211 -17.13 -1.21 0.36
N GLY A 212 -16.23 -0.76 1.22
CA GLY A 212 -16.60 -0.26 2.53
C GLY A 212 -15.44 0.39 3.29
N LYS A 213 -15.16 -0.12 4.47
CA LYS A 213 -14.03 0.30 5.30
C LYS A 213 -12.79 -0.53 4.96
N GLY A 214 -11.63 0.12 4.80
CA GLY A 214 -10.35 -0.57 4.75
C GLY A 214 -10.07 -1.25 6.10
N ILE A 215 -9.82 -2.55 6.09
CA ILE A 215 -9.58 -3.30 7.33
C ILE A 215 -8.09 -3.32 7.65
N THR A 216 -7.27 -3.58 6.66
CA THR A 216 -5.81 -3.69 6.79
C THR A 216 -5.13 -3.42 5.44
N THR A 217 -3.81 -3.36 5.45
CA THR A 217 -2.97 -3.37 4.26
C THR A 217 -1.71 -4.17 4.51
N ASN A 218 -1.21 -4.84 3.49
CA ASN A 218 0.10 -5.50 3.47
C ASN A 218 1.18 -4.69 2.75
N SER A 219 0.82 -3.49 2.26
CA SER A 219 1.69 -2.61 1.50
C SER A 219 2.04 -1.35 2.29
N PRO A 220 3.31 -0.94 2.39
CA PRO A 220 3.73 0.30 3.03
C PRO A 220 3.55 1.50 2.08
N LEU A 221 2.33 1.74 1.66
CA LEU A 221 1.97 2.86 0.79
C LEU A 221 0.57 3.38 1.16
N VAL A 222 0.54 4.47 1.90
CA VAL A 222 -0.70 5.15 2.31
C VAL A 222 -0.51 6.65 2.18
N ALA A 223 -1.44 7.33 1.50
CA ALA A 223 -1.52 8.78 1.58
C ALA A 223 -2.65 9.21 2.52
N ILE A 224 -2.41 10.25 3.28
CA ILE A 224 -3.40 10.79 4.22
C ILE A 224 -3.33 12.33 4.23
N ARG A 225 -4.46 12.98 4.43
CA ARG A 225 -4.47 14.42 4.66
C ARG A 225 -3.87 14.74 6.02
N LYS A 226 -2.93 15.68 6.04
CA LYS A 226 -2.21 16.09 7.25
C LYS A 226 -3.16 16.58 8.35
N ASP A 227 -4.10 17.44 7.99
CA ASP A 227 -5.10 18.00 8.90
C ASP A 227 -6.00 16.91 9.50
N PHE A 228 -6.43 15.95 8.68
CA PHE A 228 -7.24 14.82 9.12
C PHE A 228 -6.47 13.90 10.09
N PHE A 229 -5.22 13.54 9.75
CA PHE A 229 -4.37 12.76 10.66
C PHE A 229 -4.20 13.44 12.04
N MET A 230 -3.98 14.76 12.03
CA MET A 230 -3.80 15.53 13.27
C MET A 230 -5.09 15.65 14.06
N LYS A 231 -6.22 15.92 13.40
CA LYS A 231 -7.55 16.01 14.01
C LYS A 231 -7.95 14.71 14.73
N GLU A 232 -7.67 13.58 14.12
CA GLU A 232 -7.97 12.25 14.67
C GLU A 232 -6.88 11.72 15.62
N ASN A 233 -5.95 12.57 16.06
CA ASN A 233 -4.87 12.26 17.01
C ASN A 233 -3.94 11.10 16.57
N GLY A 234 -3.66 10.98 15.26
CA GLY A 234 -2.68 10.04 14.73
C GLY A 234 -2.87 8.60 15.24
N PHE A 235 -1.81 8.01 15.79
CA PHE A 235 -1.84 6.63 16.30
C PHE A 235 -2.43 6.46 17.71
N LEU A 236 -3.06 7.48 18.30
CA LEU A 236 -3.70 7.34 19.60
C LEU A 236 -4.71 6.19 19.58
N GLY A 237 -4.66 5.32 20.58
CA GLY A 237 -5.43 4.05 20.65
C GLY A 237 -4.62 2.82 20.21
N ASN A 238 -3.61 2.98 19.36
CA ASN A 238 -2.79 1.89 18.80
C ASN A 238 -1.33 1.89 19.28
N LEU A 239 -0.97 2.76 20.23
CA LEU A 239 0.42 2.97 20.68
C LEU A 239 1.02 1.74 21.38
N LYS A 240 0.20 0.87 21.94
CA LYS A 240 0.67 -0.36 22.63
C LYS A 240 1.24 -1.42 21.68
N PHE A 241 0.96 -1.32 20.37
CA PHE A 241 1.43 -2.29 19.39
C PHE A 241 2.71 -1.80 18.72
N VAL A 242 3.73 -2.66 18.68
CA VAL A 242 5.04 -2.34 18.10
C VAL A 242 4.98 -2.26 16.57
N ARG A 243 4.14 -3.09 15.92
CA ARG A 243 4.06 -3.26 14.47
C ARG A 243 2.68 -2.90 13.92
N GLY A 244 2.53 -2.97 12.60
CA GLY A 244 1.27 -2.81 11.90
C GLY A 244 0.87 -1.36 11.66
N GLU A 245 1.84 -0.47 11.52
CA GLU A 245 1.64 0.97 11.39
C GLU A 245 0.67 1.30 10.27
N TYR A 246 0.92 0.78 9.07
CA TYR A 246 0.06 1.01 7.90
C TYR A 246 -1.32 0.38 8.06
N ALA A 247 -1.38 -0.85 8.61
CA ALA A 247 -2.64 -1.52 8.89
C ALA A 247 -3.51 -0.70 9.86
N PHE A 248 -2.91 -0.14 10.92
CA PHE A 248 -3.63 0.72 11.86
C PHE A 248 -4.02 2.07 11.25
N LEU A 249 -3.22 2.64 10.35
CA LEU A 249 -3.61 3.83 9.59
C LEU A 249 -4.87 3.53 8.77
N VAL A 250 -4.82 2.48 7.96
CA VAL A 250 -5.96 2.08 7.13
C VAL A 250 -7.19 1.81 8.00
N ASN A 251 -7.06 0.99 9.04
CA ASN A 251 -8.19 0.60 9.89
C ASN A 251 -8.85 1.78 10.61
N LYS A 252 -8.04 2.70 11.15
CA LYS A 252 -8.52 3.83 11.93
C LYS A 252 -9.13 4.92 11.05
N PHE A 253 -8.47 5.26 9.95
CA PHE A 253 -8.78 6.46 9.18
C PHE A 253 -9.70 6.22 7.98
N SER A 254 -9.84 4.96 7.50
CA SER A 254 -10.64 4.67 6.32
C SER A 254 -12.13 4.46 6.65
N ASN A 255 -12.97 4.94 5.75
CA ASN A 255 -14.38 4.60 5.68
C ASN A 255 -14.83 4.61 4.19
N LYS A 256 -16.09 4.25 3.95
CA LYS A 256 -16.64 4.13 2.58
C LYS A 256 -16.59 5.44 1.78
N GLU A 257 -16.68 6.57 2.45
CA GLU A 257 -16.86 7.89 1.83
C GLU A 257 -15.52 8.60 1.62
N ASN A 258 -14.61 8.49 2.61
CA ASN A 258 -13.36 9.25 2.63
C ASN A 258 -12.15 8.51 2.04
N THR A 259 -12.30 7.25 1.60
CA THR A 259 -11.17 6.42 1.19
C THR A 259 -11.06 6.33 -0.33
N GLY A 260 -9.89 6.70 -0.86
CA GLY A 260 -9.44 6.40 -2.20
C GLY A 260 -8.64 5.09 -2.22
N VAL A 261 -8.63 4.37 -3.34
CA VAL A 261 -7.85 3.15 -3.52
C VAL A 261 -7.10 3.24 -4.83
N ALA A 262 -5.77 3.27 -4.76
CA ALA A 262 -4.91 3.33 -5.93
C ALA A 262 -4.73 1.92 -6.50
N ILE A 263 -5.35 1.66 -7.66
CA ILE A 263 -5.43 0.33 -8.28
C ILE A 263 -4.71 0.24 -9.62
N ALA A 264 -4.31 1.37 -10.22
CA ALA A 264 -3.53 1.34 -11.46
C ALA A 264 -2.09 0.86 -11.17
N PRO A 265 -1.53 -0.07 -11.96
CA PRO A 265 -0.16 -0.53 -11.77
C PRO A 265 0.87 0.61 -11.75
N SER A 266 0.68 1.66 -12.55
CA SER A 266 1.54 2.85 -12.57
C SER A 266 1.56 3.66 -11.27
N SER A 267 0.64 3.39 -10.33
CA SER A 267 0.59 4.01 -9.00
C SER A 267 1.23 3.14 -7.91
N PHE A 268 1.73 1.96 -8.25
CA PHE A 268 2.33 1.03 -7.29
C PHE A 268 3.80 1.36 -7.04
N LEU A 269 4.32 0.91 -5.89
CA LEU A 269 5.75 0.93 -5.61
C LEU A 269 6.31 -0.50 -5.70
N ILE A 270 7.57 -0.60 -6.06
CA ILE A 270 8.33 -1.85 -6.01
C ILE A 270 8.98 -1.95 -4.63
N GLU A 271 8.90 -3.12 -4.02
CA GLU A 271 9.59 -3.43 -2.78
C GLU A 271 10.90 -4.15 -3.04
N ASP A 272 11.99 -3.48 -2.67
CA ASP A 272 13.35 -3.98 -2.72
C ASP A 272 13.79 -4.45 -1.32
N THR A 273 13.12 -5.46 -0.77
CA THR A 273 13.41 -5.95 0.59
C THR A 273 13.62 -7.46 0.60
N PRO A 274 14.51 -7.97 1.46
CA PRO A 274 14.55 -9.40 1.75
C PRO A 274 13.17 -9.89 2.23
N PHE A 275 12.37 -10.40 1.32
CA PHE A 275 10.98 -10.84 1.53
C PHE A 275 10.83 -11.83 2.70
N LYS A 276 11.83 -12.68 2.98
CA LYS A 276 11.81 -13.60 4.14
C LYS A 276 11.67 -12.86 5.47
N LYS A 277 12.45 -11.78 5.67
CA LYS A 277 12.40 -10.97 6.89
C LYS A 277 11.03 -10.28 7.02
N ARG A 278 10.52 -9.78 5.92
CA ARG A 278 9.23 -9.09 5.89
C ARG A 278 8.07 -10.06 6.09
N TRP A 279 8.09 -11.22 5.45
CA TRP A 279 7.07 -12.25 5.63
C TRP A 279 6.97 -12.67 7.11
N GLY A 280 8.10 -12.97 7.76
CA GLY A 280 8.13 -13.30 9.19
C GLY A 280 7.60 -12.16 10.07
N ASN A 281 7.90 -10.92 9.74
CA ASN A 281 7.39 -9.75 10.46
C ASN A 281 5.88 -9.56 10.31
N ASN A 282 5.35 -9.76 9.11
CA ASN A 282 3.91 -9.69 8.86
C ASN A 282 3.15 -10.82 9.57
N HIS A 283 3.72 -12.02 9.58
CA HIS A 283 3.15 -13.17 10.29
C HIS A 283 3.08 -12.91 11.80
N LEU A 284 4.16 -12.38 12.38
CA LEU A 284 4.20 -12.01 13.79
C LEU A 284 3.19 -10.89 14.12
N PHE A 285 3.03 -9.92 13.23
CA PHE A 285 2.01 -8.90 13.40
C PHE A 285 0.60 -9.51 13.33
N ALA A 286 0.34 -10.41 12.38
CA ALA A 286 -0.95 -11.08 12.24
C ALA A 286 -1.35 -11.81 13.53
N ILE A 287 -0.41 -12.50 14.15
CA ILE A 287 -0.66 -13.22 15.41
C ILE A 287 -0.96 -12.25 16.56
N ASN A 288 -0.20 -11.16 16.68
CA ASN A 288 -0.18 -10.32 17.89
C ASN A 288 -1.15 -9.13 17.85
N ALA A 289 -1.44 -8.58 16.69
CA ALA A 289 -2.08 -7.27 16.59
C ALA A 289 -3.29 -7.21 15.65
N GLN A 290 -3.34 -7.99 14.57
CA GLN A 290 -4.44 -7.90 13.60
C GLN A 290 -5.81 -8.22 14.19
N GLY A 291 -5.88 -9.08 15.21
CA GLY A 291 -7.12 -9.38 15.91
C GLY A 291 -7.80 -8.17 16.58
N TYR A 292 -7.05 -7.07 16.76
CA TYR A 292 -7.56 -5.80 17.31
C TYR A 292 -8.04 -4.81 16.24
N LEU A 293 -7.90 -5.15 14.96
CA LEU A 293 -8.41 -4.34 13.87
C LEU A 293 -9.93 -4.52 13.75
N ASP A 294 -10.64 -3.41 13.62
CA ASP A 294 -12.09 -3.44 13.39
C ASP A 294 -12.40 -4.18 12.08
N GLY A 295 -13.32 -5.13 12.15
CA GLY A 295 -13.72 -5.92 10.98
C GLY A 295 -12.79 -7.08 10.62
N PHE A 296 -11.64 -7.24 11.28
CA PHE A 296 -10.67 -8.28 10.97
C PHE A 296 -11.23 -9.70 11.07
N TYR A 297 -12.14 -9.97 12.00
CA TYR A 297 -12.77 -11.29 12.13
C TYR A 297 -13.52 -11.72 10.87
N ARG A 298 -14.19 -10.79 10.18
CA ARG A 298 -14.85 -11.09 8.90
C ARG A 298 -13.82 -11.42 7.81
N LEU A 299 -12.73 -10.67 7.75
CA LEU A 299 -11.61 -10.92 6.86
C LEU A 299 -10.98 -12.28 7.13
N ARG A 300 -10.68 -12.58 8.40
CA ARG A 300 -10.08 -13.83 8.83
C ARG A 300 -10.93 -15.05 8.46
N THR A 301 -12.26 -14.96 8.64
CA THR A 301 -13.18 -16.05 8.28
C THR A 301 -13.11 -16.34 6.79
N LEU A 302 -13.08 -15.29 5.95
CA LEU A 302 -12.95 -15.43 4.50
C LEU A 302 -11.59 -16.02 4.11
N TYR A 303 -10.49 -15.58 4.72
CA TYR A 303 -9.16 -16.17 4.51
C TYR A 303 -9.10 -17.66 4.86
N HIS A 304 -9.70 -18.04 5.97
CA HIS A 304 -9.71 -19.46 6.40
C HIS A 304 -10.60 -20.33 5.53
N LEU A 305 -11.74 -19.81 5.07
CA LEU A 305 -12.60 -20.53 4.11
C LEU A 305 -11.88 -20.74 2.77
N ASP A 306 -11.17 -19.72 2.27
CA ASP A 306 -10.46 -19.81 1.01
C ASP A 306 -9.23 -20.73 1.11
N ASN A 307 -8.44 -20.64 2.17
CA ASN A 307 -7.31 -21.53 2.41
C ASN A 307 -7.77 -22.98 2.66
N GLY A 308 -8.89 -23.20 3.33
CA GLY A 308 -9.44 -24.52 3.56
C GLY A 308 -10.02 -25.18 2.30
N LEU A 309 -10.34 -24.39 1.27
CA LEU A 309 -10.78 -24.90 -0.03
C LEU A 309 -9.62 -25.15 -1.02
N MET A 310 -8.41 -24.63 -0.72
CA MET A 310 -7.22 -24.77 -1.55
C MET A 310 -6.26 -25.88 -1.07
N HIS A 311 -6.46 -26.41 0.13
CA HIS A 311 -5.73 -27.54 0.72
C HIS A 311 -6.64 -28.78 0.83
#